data_0dd4257ef27bb5ed7c3476bf25860b71
#
_entry.id   0dd4257ef27bb5ed7c3476bf25860b71
#
_cell.length_a   1.000
_cell.length_b   1.000
_cell.length_c   1.000
_cell.angle_alpha   90.00
_cell.angle_beta   90.00
_cell.angle_gamma   90.00
#
_symmetry.space_group_name_H-M   'P 1'
#
loop_
_entity.id
_entity.type
_entity.pdbx_description
1 polymer ?
#
loop_
_entity_poly.entity_id
_entity_poly.type
_entity_poly.pdbx_seq_one_letter_code
_entity_poly.pdbx_strand_id
1 'polypeptide(L)' 'MSMTEIEEALAEAQSWLDEDGVVAVGEGDEDGKPVLDVWVTSAEAAARLPGSLRGVPVRARDSGGEIFAG' A
#
# COMPACT_ATOMS: atom_id res chain seq x y z
N MET A 1 -11.87 -11.82 19.68
CA MET A 1 -11.97 -11.51 18.30
C MET A 1 -10.63 -11.30 17.68
N SER A 2 -10.43 -11.88 16.60
CA SER A 2 -9.16 -11.78 15.98
C SER A 2 -9.07 -10.51 15.16
N MET A 3 -7.89 -10.18 14.77
CA MET A 3 -7.66 -9.07 13.86
C MET A 3 -8.31 -9.38 12.55
N THR A 4 -8.74 -8.34 11.89
CA THR A 4 -9.28 -8.51 10.57
C THR A 4 -8.14 -8.74 9.60
N GLU A 5 -8.47 -9.23 8.43
CA GLU A 5 -7.47 -9.47 7.42
C GLU A 5 -6.76 -8.19 7.02
N ILE A 6 -7.49 -7.07 7.00
CA ILE A 6 -6.86 -5.83 6.63
C ILE A 6 -5.83 -5.40 7.68
N GLU A 7 -6.13 -5.66 8.95
CA GLU A 7 -5.20 -5.30 10.00
C GLU A 7 -3.95 -6.16 9.93
N GLU A 8 -4.13 -7.44 9.65
CA GLU A 8 -2.99 -8.33 9.52
C GLU A 8 -2.16 -7.97 8.30
N ALA A 9 -2.84 -7.66 7.20
CA ALA A 9 -2.13 -7.27 6.00
C ALA A 9 -1.37 -5.98 6.22
N LEU A 10 -1.98 -5.03 6.92
CA LEU A 10 -1.32 -3.77 7.17
C LEU A 10 -0.08 -3.98 8.05
N ALA A 11 -0.19 -4.81 9.07
CA ALA A 11 0.94 -5.07 9.94
C ALA A 11 2.09 -5.71 9.15
N GLU A 12 1.75 -6.63 8.27
CA GLU A 12 2.76 -7.30 7.48
C GLU A 12 3.37 -6.34 6.47
N ALA A 13 2.56 -5.46 5.91
CA ALA A 13 3.03 -4.52 4.91
C ALA A 13 3.95 -3.46 5.51
N GLN A 14 3.97 -3.31 6.82
CA GLN A 14 4.87 -2.34 7.43
C GLN A 14 6.32 -2.62 7.06
N SER A 15 6.67 -3.87 6.81
CA SER A 15 8.03 -4.18 6.43
C SER A 15 8.39 -3.61 5.08
N TRP A 16 7.39 -3.26 4.27
CA TRP A 16 7.67 -2.65 2.97
C TRP A 16 8.26 -1.26 3.11
N LEU A 17 8.09 -0.62 4.27
CA LEU A 17 8.66 0.70 4.48
C LEU A 17 10.18 0.69 4.43
N ASP A 18 10.78 -0.49 4.58
CA ASP A 18 12.23 -0.61 4.45
C ASP A 18 12.67 -0.69 3.00
N GLU A 19 11.72 -0.82 2.07
CA GLU A 19 12.07 -0.92 0.67
C GLU A 19 12.29 0.44 0.07
N ASP A 20 13.23 0.54 -0.86
CA ASP A 20 13.44 1.78 -1.55
C ASP A 20 12.21 2.16 -2.32
N GLY A 21 11.82 3.41 -2.19
CA GLY A 21 10.70 3.91 -2.96
C GLY A 21 9.35 3.78 -2.27
N VAL A 22 9.29 3.14 -1.12
CA VAL A 22 8.04 3.04 -0.36
C VAL A 22 8.11 4.01 0.80
N VAL A 23 7.16 4.94 0.86
CA VAL A 23 7.20 5.98 1.88
C VAL A 23 6.10 5.86 2.92
N ALA A 24 5.02 5.19 2.60
CA ALA A 24 3.93 5.05 3.56
C ALA A 24 3.04 3.88 3.18
N VAL A 25 2.41 3.29 4.17
CA VAL A 25 1.46 2.20 3.97
C VAL A 25 0.26 2.51 4.85
N GLY A 26 -0.93 2.34 4.32
CA GLY A 26 -2.12 2.59 5.10
C GLY A 26 -3.32 1.83 4.58
N GLU A 27 -4.42 1.95 5.29
CA GLU A 27 -5.66 1.34 4.87
C GLU A 27 -6.39 2.27 3.94
N GLY A 28 -7.01 1.69 2.94
CA GLY A 28 -7.88 2.44 2.05
C GLY A 28 -9.19 1.71 1.89
N ASP A 29 -10.04 2.27 1.05
CA ASP A 29 -11.34 1.71 0.83
C ASP A 29 -11.69 1.90 -0.63
N GLU A 30 -12.16 0.85 -1.27
CA GLU A 30 -12.56 0.92 -2.65
C GLU A 30 -13.86 0.19 -2.80
N ASP A 31 -14.90 0.91 -3.16
CA ASP A 31 -16.23 0.34 -3.34
C ASP A 31 -16.68 -0.40 -2.09
N GLY A 32 -16.36 0.14 -0.92
CA GLY A 32 -16.79 -0.45 0.32
C GLY A 32 -15.94 -1.61 0.79
N LYS A 33 -14.85 -1.90 0.10
CA LYS A 33 -13.98 -3.00 0.48
C LYS A 33 -12.63 -2.47 0.90
N PRO A 34 -12.02 -3.08 1.91
CA PRO A 34 -10.73 -2.59 2.37
C PRO A 34 -9.63 -2.93 1.37
N VAL A 35 -8.71 -2.01 1.20
CA VAL A 35 -7.54 -2.22 0.39
C VAL A 35 -6.34 -1.67 1.13
N LEU A 36 -5.14 -2.09 0.71
CA LEU A 36 -3.92 -1.52 1.23
C LEU A 36 -3.44 -0.45 0.27
N ASP A 37 -3.29 0.76 0.78
CA ASP A 37 -2.70 1.82 -0.02
C ASP A 37 -1.24 1.92 0.33
N VAL A 38 -0.38 1.87 -0.69
CA VAL A 38 1.05 1.96 -0.49
C VAL A 38 1.54 3.14 -1.32
N TRP A 39 2.10 4.13 -0.64
CA TRP A 39 2.58 5.33 -1.32
C TRP A 39 4.02 5.10 -1.73
N VAL A 40 4.29 5.28 -3.01
CA VAL A 40 5.61 5.01 -3.58
C VAL A 40 6.09 6.23 -4.33
N THR A 41 7.40 6.28 -4.56
CA THR A 41 8.01 7.43 -5.23
C THR A 41 8.36 7.13 -6.68
N SER A 42 8.19 5.90 -7.13
CA SER A 42 8.54 5.57 -8.51
C SER A 42 7.70 4.42 -9.00
N ALA A 43 7.63 4.31 -10.31
CA ALA A 43 6.91 3.21 -10.93
C ALA A 43 7.61 1.88 -10.64
N GLU A 44 8.92 1.92 -10.48
CA GLU A 44 9.64 0.69 -10.17
C GLU A 44 9.25 0.15 -8.82
N ALA A 45 9.12 1.04 -7.84
CA ALA A 45 8.69 0.61 -6.53
C ALA A 45 7.29 0.03 -6.59
N ALA A 46 6.41 0.67 -7.34
CA ALA A 46 5.05 0.16 -7.48
C ALA A 46 5.05 -1.23 -8.11
N ALA A 47 5.92 -1.45 -9.08
CA ALA A 47 5.95 -2.73 -9.78
C ALA A 47 6.42 -3.88 -8.89
N ARG A 48 7.12 -3.57 -7.82
CA ARG A 48 7.60 -4.61 -6.93
C ARG A 48 6.54 -5.07 -5.95
N LEU A 49 5.46 -4.32 -5.83
CA LEU A 49 4.43 -4.67 -4.86
C LEU A 49 3.58 -5.81 -5.39
N PRO A 50 3.13 -6.70 -4.51
CA PRO A 50 2.21 -7.74 -4.96
C PRO A 50 0.84 -7.12 -5.23
N GLY A 51 0.02 -7.83 -5.98
CA GLY A 51 -1.33 -7.36 -6.25
C GLY A 51 -2.25 -7.49 -5.06
N SER A 52 -1.91 -8.36 -4.13
CA SER A 52 -2.70 -8.52 -2.92
C SER A 52 -1.82 -9.06 -1.82
N LEU A 53 -2.27 -8.90 -0.59
CA LEU A 53 -1.58 -9.41 0.56
C LEU A 53 -2.63 -9.94 1.51
N ARG A 54 -2.54 -11.24 1.82
CA ARG A 54 -3.52 -11.89 2.70
C ARG A 54 -4.94 -11.72 2.19
N GLY A 55 -5.08 -11.70 0.87
CA GLY A 55 -6.41 -11.55 0.29
C GLY A 55 -6.89 -10.13 0.19
N VAL A 56 -6.12 -9.16 0.64
CA VAL A 56 -6.48 -7.76 0.57
C VAL A 56 -5.79 -7.14 -0.63
N PRO A 57 -6.52 -6.49 -1.53
CA PRO A 57 -5.87 -5.88 -2.70
C PRO A 57 -4.89 -4.79 -2.28
N VAL A 58 -3.80 -4.68 -3.03
CA VAL A 58 -2.78 -3.69 -2.79
C VAL A 58 -2.85 -2.66 -3.89
N ARG A 59 -2.92 -1.39 -3.51
CA ARG A 59 -3.04 -0.31 -4.47
C ARG A 59 -1.84 0.62 -4.29
N ALA A 60 -1.05 0.78 -5.35
CA ALA A 60 0.09 1.67 -5.30
C ALA A 60 -0.37 3.09 -5.60
N ARG A 61 0.09 4.03 -4.80
CA ARG A 61 -0.25 5.43 -4.98
C ARG A 61 1.04 6.21 -5.13
N ASP A 62 1.02 7.14 -6.04
CA ASP A 62 2.18 7.96 -6.30
C ASP A 62 2.24 9.06 -5.25
N SER A 63 3.26 9.05 -4.44
CA SER A 63 3.36 10.02 -3.38
C SER A 63 4.17 11.22 -3.78
N GLY A 64 4.88 11.14 -4.87
CA GLY A 64 5.81 12.19 -5.16
C GLY A 64 5.48 13.04 -6.33
N GLY A 65 5.14 12.43 -7.40
CA GLY A 65 5.02 13.17 -8.63
C GLY A 65 3.93 14.17 -8.63
N GLU A 66 2.77 13.75 -8.18
CA GLU A 66 1.65 14.63 -8.33
C GLU A 66 1.76 15.81 -7.45
N ILE A 67 2.54 15.73 -6.42
CA ILE A 67 2.63 16.81 -5.54
C ILE A 67 3.08 18.04 -6.21
N PHE A 68 4.04 17.88 -7.03
CA PHE A 68 4.54 19.04 -7.61
C PHE A 68 3.90 19.34 -8.82
N ALA A 69 3.24 18.43 -9.34
CA ALA A 69 2.56 18.71 -10.54
C ALA A 69 1.61 19.80 -10.29
N GLY A 70 1.21 19.89 -9.13
CA GLY A 70 0.26 20.95 -8.86
C GLY A 70 0.88 22.29 -8.83
#